data_06d70613f3938415ded6444feabd38d6
#
_entry.id   06d70613f3938415ded6444feabd38d6
#
_cell.length_a   1.000
_cell.length_b   1.000
_cell.length_c   1.000
_cell.angle_alpha   90.00
_cell.angle_beta   90.00
_cell.angle_gamma   90.00
#
_symmetry.space_group_name_H-M   'P 1'
#
loop_
_entity.id
_entity.type
_entity.pdbx_description
1 polymer ?
#
loop_
_entity_poly.entity_id
_entity_poly.type
_entity_poly.pdbx_seq_one_letter_code
_entity_poly.pdbx_strand_id
1 'polypeptide(L)'
;EFTRGLFRSTGTDLADPIEKDSKIEFLTRDDPRALELIRHDAAHILAEAVQSLWPGTQVTIGPVIENGFYYDFARNQPFVPEDLPVIEKKMKEIIARDKPFTKEVWSRDQAKKVFAGKGENFKVELIDAIPADQSLKIYKQGEWFDLCRGPHMTSTGNIGAAFKLMKVAGAYWRGDSNRDML
;
A
#
# COMPACT_ATOMS: atom_id res chain seq x y z
N GLU A 1 13.77 -11.07 -1.16
CA GLU A 1 13.01 -12.28 -1.54
C GLU A 1 11.64 -12.21 -0.88
N PHE A 2 10.67 -11.63 -1.60
CA PHE A 2 9.28 -11.67 -1.14
C PHE A 2 8.79 -13.10 -1.25
N THR A 3 8.42 -13.68 -0.15
CA THR A 3 7.94 -15.05 0.02
C THR A 3 6.90 -15.43 -1.04
N ARG A 4 7.35 -16.18 -2.02
CA ARG A 4 6.56 -17.04 -2.89
C ARG A 4 6.01 -18.21 -2.07
N GLY A 5 5.06 -17.95 -1.20
CA GLY A 5 4.68 -19.10 -0.43
C GLY A 5 3.37 -18.99 0.31
N LEU A 6 2.23 -18.78 -0.39
CA LEU A 6 0.96 -19.32 0.11
C LEU A 6 -0.14 -19.37 -0.96
N PHE A 7 0.00 -18.66 -2.07
CA PHE A 7 -1.00 -18.79 -3.15
C PHE A 7 -0.37 -19.46 -4.37
N ARG A 8 -0.68 -20.74 -4.59
CA ARG A 8 -0.52 -21.40 -5.89
C ARG A 8 -1.50 -20.87 -6.94
N SER A 9 -2.40 -19.96 -6.55
CA SER A 9 -3.29 -19.17 -7.40
C SER A 9 -2.85 -17.71 -7.34
N THR A 10 -2.75 -17.05 -8.47
CA THR A 10 -2.57 -15.60 -8.54
C THR A 10 -3.86 -14.93 -8.11
N GLY A 11 -3.86 -14.23 -6.97
CA GLY A 11 -4.95 -13.34 -6.60
C GLY A 11 -5.06 -12.23 -7.66
N THR A 12 -6.29 -11.90 -8.03
CA THR A 12 -6.60 -10.87 -9.02
C THR A 12 -7.73 -9.98 -8.50
N ASP A 13 -7.81 -8.75 -8.97
CA ASP A 13 -8.92 -7.86 -8.63
C ASP A 13 -10.22 -8.37 -9.28
N LEU A 14 -11.35 -8.14 -8.63
CA LEU A 14 -12.66 -8.54 -9.19
C LEU A 14 -12.99 -7.85 -10.53
N ALA A 15 -12.37 -6.71 -10.79
CA ALA A 15 -12.52 -5.96 -12.05
C ALA A 15 -11.60 -6.45 -13.17
N ASP A 16 -10.67 -7.37 -12.91
CA ASP A 16 -9.75 -7.87 -13.93
C ASP A 16 -10.46 -8.82 -14.90
N PRO A 17 -10.24 -8.67 -16.21
CA PRO A 17 -10.81 -9.58 -17.19
C PRO A 17 -10.17 -10.98 -17.06
N ILE A 18 -10.97 -12.02 -17.27
CA ILE A 18 -10.50 -13.39 -17.38
C ILE A 18 -10.27 -13.67 -18.87
N GLU A 19 -9.00 -13.75 -19.24
CA GLU A 19 -8.62 -13.86 -20.66
C GLU A 19 -8.54 -15.29 -21.20
N LYS A 20 -8.66 -16.30 -20.32
CA LYS A 20 -8.59 -17.72 -20.68
C LYS A 20 -9.40 -18.56 -19.73
N ASP A 21 -9.75 -19.76 -20.15
CA ASP A 21 -10.43 -20.74 -19.30
C ASP A 21 -9.65 -20.96 -18.01
N SER A 22 -10.30 -20.69 -16.88
CA SER A 22 -9.66 -20.72 -15.57
C SER A 22 -10.62 -21.21 -14.50
N LYS A 23 -10.07 -21.92 -13.51
CA LYS A 23 -10.82 -22.22 -12.28
C LYS A 23 -10.78 -20.99 -11.39
N ILE A 24 -11.97 -20.49 -11.02
CA ILE A 24 -12.13 -19.29 -10.19
C ILE A 24 -12.57 -19.73 -8.79
N GLU A 25 -12.04 -19.04 -7.80
CA GLU A 25 -12.46 -19.13 -6.40
C GLU A 25 -12.64 -17.71 -5.88
N PHE A 26 -13.80 -17.41 -5.30
CA PHE A 26 -14.06 -16.13 -4.64
C PHE A 26 -13.63 -16.22 -3.17
N LEU A 27 -12.72 -15.34 -2.77
CA LEU A 27 -12.35 -15.18 -1.38
C LEU A 27 -13.31 -14.19 -0.72
N THR A 28 -14.05 -14.65 0.27
CA THR A 28 -14.89 -13.78 1.11
C THR A 28 -14.08 -13.26 2.30
N ARG A 29 -14.60 -12.25 2.96
CA ARG A 29 -13.96 -11.64 4.13
C ARG A 29 -13.66 -12.62 5.27
N ASP A 30 -14.47 -13.68 5.39
CA ASP A 30 -14.33 -14.69 6.43
C ASP A 30 -13.28 -15.76 6.10
N ASP A 31 -12.73 -15.75 4.89
CA ASP A 31 -11.63 -16.64 4.50
C ASP A 31 -10.34 -16.17 5.17
N PRO A 32 -9.59 -17.07 5.86
CA PRO A 32 -8.32 -16.69 6.48
C PRO A 32 -7.31 -16.03 5.51
N ARG A 33 -7.36 -16.38 4.23
CA ARG A 33 -6.53 -15.79 3.18
C ARG A 33 -6.87 -14.32 2.92
N ALA A 34 -8.10 -13.90 3.20
CA ALA A 34 -8.51 -12.50 3.05
C ALA A 34 -7.84 -11.58 4.06
N LEU A 35 -7.33 -12.10 5.18
CA LEU A 35 -6.65 -11.30 6.19
C LEU A 35 -5.39 -10.63 5.65
N GLU A 36 -4.65 -11.31 4.78
CA GLU A 36 -3.47 -10.73 4.12
C GLU A 36 -3.87 -9.53 3.24
N LEU A 37 -4.97 -9.67 2.49
CA LEU A 37 -5.51 -8.59 1.66
C LEU A 37 -6.00 -7.40 2.51
N ILE A 38 -6.72 -7.67 3.60
CA ILE A 38 -7.18 -6.65 4.54
C ILE A 38 -5.99 -5.88 5.13
N ARG A 39 -4.91 -6.57 5.50
CA ARG A 39 -3.70 -5.95 6.03
C ARG A 39 -2.99 -5.09 4.98
N HIS A 40 -2.94 -5.59 3.75
CA HIS A 40 -2.36 -4.86 2.62
C HIS A 40 -3.11 -3.54 2.36
N ASP A 41 -4.43 -3.61 2.29
CA ASP A 41 -5.27 -2.43 2.10
C ASP A 41 -5.17 -1.48 3.30
N ALA A 42 -5.09 -2.00 4.53
CA ALA A 42 -4.89 -1.19 5.72
C ALA A 42 -3.54 -0.43 5.69
N ALA A 43 -2.49 -1.01 5.10
CA ALA A 43 -1.23 -0.31 4.89
C ALA A 43 -1.38 0.88 3.92
N HIS A 44 -2.18 0.74 2.85
CA HIS A 44 -2.51 1.85 1.95
C HIS A 44 -3.32 2.95 2.64
N ILE A 45 -4.29 2.58 3.50
CA ILE A 45 -5.04 3.55 4.32
C ILE A 45 -4.12 4.28 5.30
N LEU A 46 -3.15 3.57 5.90
CA LEU A 46 -2.14 4.18 6.77
C LEU A 46 -1.33 5.22 5.98
N ALA A 47 -0.89 4.90 4.77
CA ALA A 47 -0.11 5.80 3.92
C ALA A 47 -0.91 7.06 3.55
N GLU A 48 -2.18 6.93 3.14
CA GLU A 48 -3.06 8.06 2.87
C GLU A 48 -3.28 8.91 4.12
N ALA A 49 -3.52 8.27 5.28
CA ALA A 49 -3.75 8.97 6.55
C ALA A 49 -2.54 9.83 6.93
N VAL A 50 -1.34 9.26 6.85
CA VAL A 50 -0.09 9.96 7.17
C VAL A 50 0.15 11.14 6.23
N GLN A 51 0.01 10.96 4.93
CA GLN A 51 0.18 12.05 3.97
C GLN A 51 -0.90 13.13 4.09
N SER A 52 -2.12 12.76 4.50
CA SER A 52 -3.19 13.73 4.76
C SER A 52 -2.93 14.59 5.99
N LEU A 53 -2.31 14.02 7.03
CA LEU A 53 -1.98 14.72 8.28
C LEU A 53 -0.71 15.54 8.14
N TRP A 54 0.27 15.03 7.42
CA TRP A 54 1.57 15.68 7.21
C TRP A 54 1.93 15.72 5.72
N PRO A 55 1.41 16.70 4.98
CA PRO A 55 1.76 16.89 3.57
C PRO A 55 3.27 17.00 3.37
N GLY A 56 3.78 16.38 2.30
CA GLY A 56 5.21 16.31 2.02
C GLY A 56 5.94 15.10 2.65
N THR A 57 5.26 14.32 3.49
CA THR A 57 5.80 13.00 3.91
C THR A 57 5.87 12.09 2.69
N GLN A 58 7.05 11.53 2.41
CA GLN A 58 7.20 10.56 1.34
C GLN A 58 6.81 9.17 1.82
N VAL A 59 6.06 8.45 0.99
CA VAL A 59 5.71 7.05 1.22
C VAL A 59 6.71 6.14 0.51
N THR A 60 7.09 5.06 1.15
CA THR A 60 8.09 4.14 0.59
C THR A 60 7.49 2.78 0.29
N ILE A 61 7.53 1.86 1.23
CA ILE A 61 6.95 0.51 1.13
C ILE A 61 6.13 0.18 2.36
N GLY A 62 5.05 -0.59 2.18
CA GLY A 62 4.14 -1.02 3.24
C GLY A 62 3.80 -2.50 3.13
N PRO A 63 4.71 -3.42 3.52
CA PRO A 63 4.45 -4.84 3.40
C PRO A 63 3.53 -5.36 4.50
N VAL A 64 2.81 -6.43 4.16
CA VAL A 64 2.16 -7.29 5.14
C VAL A 64 3.20 -8.18 5.78
N ILE A 65 3.07 -8.40 7.09
CA ILE A 65 3.91 -9.30 7.88
C ILE A 65 3.03 -10.33 8.58
N GLU A 66 3.64 -11.36 9.19
CA GLU A 66 2.93 -12.47 9.82
C GLU A 66 1.82 -12.03 10.79
N ASN A 67 2.08 -11.02 11.61
CA ASN A 67 1.15 -10.55 12.64
C ASN A 67 0.67 -9.11 12.43
N GLY A 68 0.64 -8.62 11.18
CA GLY A 68 0.17 -7.26 10.91
C GLY A 68 0.66 -6.69 9.60
N PHE A 69 0.87 -5.39 9.60
CA PHE A 69 1.42 -4.62 8.50
C PHE A 69 2.22 -3.45 9.07
N TYR A 70 3.06 -2.85 8.27
CA TYR A 70 3.69 -1.56 8.56
C TYR A 70 3.79 -0.74 7.29
N TYR A 71 4.21 0.50 7.41
CA TYR A 71 4.56 1.35 6.29
C TYR A 71 5.73 2.24 6.70
N ASP A 72 6.75 2.32 5.85
CA ASP A 72 7.91 3.16 6.08
C ASP A 72 7.70 4.53 5.42
N PHE A 73 8.04 5.58 6.13
CA PHE A 73 7.82 6.97 5.73
C PHE A 73 9.11 7.78 5.87
N ALA A 74 9.40 8.61 4.89
CA ALA A 74 10.45 9.62 5.01
C ALA A 74 9.84 10.99 5.32
N ARG A 75 10.20 11.57 6.46
CA ARG A 75 9.78 12.90 6.89
C ARG A 75 10.86 13.57 7.76
N ASN A 76 10.84 14.90 7.80
CA ASN A 76 11.84 15.68 8.55
C ASN A 76 11.77 15.50 10.07
N GLN A 77 10.57 15.20 10.59
CA GLN A 77 10.37 14.98 12.03
C GLN A 77 9.95 13.51 12.26
N PRO A 78 10.62 12.77 13.14
CA PRO A 78 10.24 11.40 13.45
C PRO A 78 8.82 11.35 14.04
N PHE A 79 8.16 10.20 13.87
CA PHE A 79 6.91 9.93 14.56
C PHE A 79 7.14 9.71 16.04
N VAL A 80 6.16 10.08 16.84
CA VAL A 80 6.12 9.82 18.27
C VAL A 80 4.90 8.95 18.61
N PRO A 81 4.89 8.23 19.75
CA PRO A 81 3.76 7.37 20.12
C PRO A 81 2.42 8.11 20.15
N GLU A 82 2.42 9.40 20.45
CA GLU A 82 1.23 10.27 20.52
C GLU A 82 0.60 10.49 19.13
N ASP A 83 1.34 10.31 18.05
CA ASP A 83 0.81 10.39 16.68
C ASP A 83 -0.10 9.20 16.35
N LEU A 84 0.12 8.03 16.96
CA LEU A 84 -0.60 6.81 16.60
C LEU A 84 -2.13 6.93 16.74
N PRO A 85 -2.69 7.47 17.84
CA PRO A 85 -4.13 7.67 17.94
C PRO A 85 -4.68 8.66 16.90
N VAL A 86 -3.90 9.68 16.54
CA VAL A 86 -4.28 10.67 15.51
C VAL A 86 -4.36 10.02 14.14
N ILE A 87 -3.34 9.21 13.80
CA ILE A 87 -3.30 8.44 12.56
C ILE A 87 -4.45 7.43 12.52
N GLU A 88 -4.70 6.66 13.59
CA GLU A 88 -5.81 5.70 13.64
C GLU A 88 -7.17 6.37 13.41
N LYS A 89 -7.40 7.55 14.02
CA LYS A 89 -8.62 8.32 13.79
C LYS A 89 -8.75 8.67 12.31
N LYS A 90 -7.66 9.16 11.68
CA LYS A 90 -7.66 9.51 10.28
C LYS A 90 -7.89 8.30 9.36
N MET A 91 -7.29 7.16 9.68
CA MET A 91 -7.53 5.91 8.96
C MET A 91 -9.01 5.53 9.00
N LYS A 92 -9.67 5.60 10.17
CA LYS A 92 -11.10 5.31 10.31
C LYS A 92 -11.97 6.28 9.48
N GLU A 93 -11.61 7.55 9.41
CA GLU A 93 -12.28 8.54 8.55
C GLU A 93 -12.17 8.17 7.06
N ILE A 94 -10.99 7.72 6.62
CA ILE A 94 -10.75 7.29 5.24
C ILE A 94 -11.56 6.04 4.91
N ILE A 95 -11.54 5.05 5.79
CA ILE A 95 -12.32 3.81 5.66
C ILE A 95 -13.81 4.12 5.54
N ALA A 96 -14.32 5.02 6.38
CA ALA A 96 -15.73 5.40 6.38
C ALA A 96 -16.19 6.12 5.10
N ARG A 97 -15.27 6.66 4.29
CA ARG A 97 -15.61 7.23 2.98
C ARG A 97 -16.05 6.18 1.96
N ASP A 98 -15.71 4.92 2.19
CA ASP A 98 -16.02 3.76 1.34
C ASP A 98 -15.73 3.99 -0.15
N LYS A 99 -14.53 4.48 -0.45
CA LYS A 99 -14.09 4.74 -1.82
C LYS A 99 -13.64 3.46 -2.51
N PRO A 100 -14.00 3.27 -3.80
CA PRO A 100 -13.54 2.11 -4.54
C PRO A 100 -12.02 2.13 -4.72
N PHE A 101 -11.41 0.94 -4.68
CA PHE A 101 -10.08 0.74 -5.22
C PHE A 101 -10.18 0.60 -6.74
N THR A 102 -9.42 1.41 -7.46
CA THR A 102 -9.33 1.34 -8.92
C THR A 102 -7.88 1.21 -9.34
N LYS A 103 -7.65 0.54 -10.47
CA LYS A 103 -6.32 0.25 -10.99
C LYS A 103 -6.11 0.91 -12.36
N GLU A 104 -4.96 1.53 -12.51
CA GLU A 104 -4.45 2.01 -13.81
C GLU A 104 -3.08 1.38 -14.08
N VAL A 105 -2.76 1.20 -15.35
CA VAL A 105 -1.41 0.82 -15.78
C VAL A 105 -0.75 2.04 -16.42
N TRP A 106 0.34 2.48 -15.82
CA TRP A 106 1.07 3.65 -16.32
C TRP A 106 2.35 3.24 -17.02
N SER A 107 2.76 4.05 -17.99
CA SER A 107 4.11 3.94 -18.53
C SER A 107 5.13 4.35 -17.45
N ARG A 108 6.37 3.85 -17.58
CA ARG A 108 7.44 4.18 -16.64
C ARG A 108 7.71 5.69 -16.58
N ASP A 109 7.75 6.35 -17.74
CA ASP A 109 7.99 7.78 -17.81
C ASP A 109 6.86 8.58 -17.17
N GLN A 110 5.60 8.18 -17.41
CA GLN A 110 4.44 8.79 -16.75
C GLN A 110 4.51 8.64 -15.23
N ALA A 111 4.77 7.43 -14.74
CA ALA A 111 4.86 7.15 -13.32
C ALA A 111 5.99 7.97 -12.67
N LYS A 112 7.19 7.94 -13.24
CA LYS A 112 8.32 8.73 -12.73
C LYS A 112 8.02 10.23 -12.71
N LYS A 113 7.45 10.77 -13.78
CA LYS A 113 7.09 12.19 -13.86
C LYS A 113 6.10 12.59 -12.77
N VAL A 114 5.06 11.76 -12.54
CA VAL A 114 4.02 12.06 -11.54
C VAL A 114 4.57 11.96 -10.12
N PHE A 115 5.28 10.87 -9.78
CA PHE A 115 5.84 10.70 -8.44
C PHE A 115 6.95 11.73 -8.15
N ALA A 116 7.81 12.03 -9.10
CA ALA A 116 8.80 13.11 -8.96
C ALA A 116 8.14 14.48 -8.75
N GLY A 117 7.06 14.78 -9.47
CA GLY A 117 6.29 16.02 -9.31
C GLY A 117 5.61 16.14 -7.94
N LYS A 118 5.36 15.03 -7.26
CA LYS A 118 4.87 14.98 -5.87
C LYS A 118 5.99 15.01 -4.83
N GLY A 119 7.25 14.97 -5.23
CA GLY A 119 8.40 14.86 -4.33
C GLY A 119 8.63 13.45 -3.77
N GLU A 120 8.00 12.43 -4.36
CA GLU A 120 8.07 11.02 -3.93
C GLU A 120 9.33 10.33 -4.51
N ASN A 121 10.52 10.79 -4.10
CA ASN A 121 11.79 10.34 -4.66
C ASN A 121 12.04 8.83 -4.42
N PHE A 122 11.62 8.30 -3.27
CA PHE A 122 11.74 6.87 -2.99
C PHE A 122 10.87 6.03 -3.93
N LYS A 123 9.68 6.53 -4.34
CA LYS A 123 8.85 5.86 -5.36
C LYS A 123 9.52 5.88 -6.73
N VAL A 124 10.17 6.97 -7.10
CA VAL A 124 10.96 7.04 -8.35
C VAL A 124 12.08 6.00 -8.34
N GLU A 125 12.81 5.88 -7.24
CA GLU A 125 13.86 4.87 -7.08
C GLU A 125 13.31 3.43 -7.14
N LEU A 126 12.13 3.18 -6.55
CA LEU A 126 11.46 1.89 -6.66
C LEU A 126 11.05 1.56 -8.10
N ILE A 127 10.51 2.54 -8.84
CA ILE A 127 10.14 2.39 -10.25
C ILE A 127 11.37 2.03 -11.09
N ASP A 128 12.52 2.66 -10.84
CA ASP A 128 13.76 2.35 -11.56
C ASP A 128 14.28 0.94 -11.28
N ALA A 129 14.01 0.39 -10.12
CA ALA A 129 14.39 -0.97 -9.74
C ALA A 129 13.46 -2.06 -10.30
N ILE A 130 12.26 -1.72 -10.79
CA ILE A 130 11.33 -2.67 -11.40
C ILE A 130 11.84 -3.04 -12.80
N PRO A 131 11.94 -4.34 -13.16
CA PRO A 131 12.32 -4.76 -14.50
C PRO A 131 11.50 -4.09 -15.61
N ALA A 132 12.14 -3.81 -16.75
CA ALA A 132 11.53 -3.04 -17.85
C ALA A 132 10.32 -3.73 -18.50
N ASP A 133 10.27 -5.05 -18.44
CA ASP A 133 9.19 -5.90 -18.95
C ASP A 133 7.98 -6.00 -18.02
N GLN A 134 8.07 -5.45 -16.80
CA GLN A 134 6.96 -5.44 -15.86
C GLN A 134 6.12 -4.16 -16.00
N SER A 135 4.80 -4.35 -16.03
CA SER A 135 3.85 -3.24 -16.00
C SER A 135 3.80 -2.56 -14.63
N LEU A 136 3.67 -1.25 -14.62
CA LEU A 136 3.51 -0.46 -13.41
C LEU A 136 2.02 -0.26 -13.13
N LYS A 137 1.54 -0.87 -12.05
CA LYS A 137 0.16 -0.74 -11.61
C LYS A 137 0.07 0.35 -10.56
N ILE A 138 -0.84 1.28 -10.78
CA ILE A 138 -1.18 2.35 -9.84
C ILE A 138 -2.58 2.07 -9.31
N TYR A 139 -2.68 1.92 -8.01
CA TYR A 139 -3.97 1.77 -7.34
C TYR A 139 -4.39 3.07 -6.70
N LYS A 140 -5.65 3.42 -6.90
CA LYS A 140 -6.27 4.64 -6.39
C LYS A 140 -7.37 4.29 -5.40
N GLN A 141 -7.51 5.12 -4.38
CA GLN A 141 -8.61 5.13 -3.42
C GLN A 141 -9.10 6.57 -3.25
N GLY A 142 -10.13 6.94 -4.01
CA GLY A 142 -10.49 8.35 -4.17
C GLY A 142 -9.42 9.13 -4.91
N GLU A 143 -8.96 10.23 -4.32
CA GLU A 143 -7.92 11.09 -4.92
C GLU A 143 -6.49 10.62 -4.62
N TRP A 144 -6.32 9.78 -3.61
CA TRP A 144 -5.02 9.24 -3.24
C TRP A 144 -4.66 8.01 -4.08
N PHE A 145 -3.38 7.87 -4.41
CA PHE A 145 -2.89 6.73 -5.18
C PHE A 145 -1.47 6.34 -4.80
N ASP A 146 -1.13 5.09 -5.08
CA ASP A 146 0.20 4.56 -4.89
C ASP A 146 0.58 3.50 -5.93
N LEU A 147 1.90 3.28 -6.08
CA LEU A 147 2.47 2.20 -6.86
C LEU A 147 2.32 0.89 -6.08
N CYS A 148 1.57 -0.06 -6.62
CA CYS A 148 1.31 -1.33 -5.96
C CYS A 148 1.13 -2.48 -6.94
N ARG A 149 1.47 -3.69 -6.51
CA ARG A 149 1.24 -4.90 -7.31
C ARG A 149 -0.21 -5.37 -7.26
N GLY A 150 -0.94 -5.02 -6.18
CA GLY A 150 -2.26 -5.56 -5.89
C GLY A 150 -2.23 -7.05 -5.51
N PRO A 151 -3.38 -7.72 -5.46
CA PRO A 151 -4.71 -7.14 -5.63
C PRO A 151 -5.17 -6.31 -4.42
N HIS A 152 -6.33 -5.67 -4.55
CA HIS A 152 -7.01 -4.94 -3.49
C HIS A 152 -8.47 -5.40 -3.34
N MET A 153 -9.08 -5.10 -2.20
CA MET A 153 -10.53 -5.24 -2.02
C MET A 153 -11.28 -4.25 -2.91
N THR A 154 -12.59 -4.38 -2.97
CA THR A 154 -13.42 -3.54 -3.85
C THR A 154 -13.52 -2.09 -3.39
N SER A 155 -13.47 -1.84 -2.07
CA SER A 155 -13.53 -0.49 -1.51
C SER A 155 -12.85 -0.39 -0.15
N THR A 156 -12.53 0.84 0.25
CA THR A 156 -11.89 1.13 1.55
C THR A 156 -12.75 0.70 2.73
N GLY A 157 -14.08 0.74 2.61
CA GLY A 157 -15.01 0.32 3.65
C GLY A 157 -14.91 -1.17 4.02
N ASN A 158 -14.46 -2.01 3.08
CA ASN A 158 -14.29 -3.44 3.31
C ASN A 158 -13.16 -3.79 4.28
N ILE A 159 -12.24 -2.87 4.56
CA ILE A 159 -11.17 -3.05 5.55
C ILE A 159 -11.77 -3.19 6.95
N GLY A 160 -12.78 -2.39 7.27
CA GLY A 160 -13.37 -2.31 8.61
C GLY A 160 -12.46 -1.59 9.60
N ALA A 161 -12.89 -1.54 10.87
CA ALA A 161 -12.22 -0.77 11.92
C ALA A 161 -11.43 -1.64 12.92
N ALA A 162 -11.28 -2.94 12.65
CA ALA A 162 -10.62 -3.90 13.55
C ALA A 162 -9.11 -3.91 13.36
N PHE A 163 -8.45 -2.79 13.59
CA PHE A 163 -6.99 -2.65 13.57
C PHE A 163 -6.51 -1.75 14.70
N LYS A 164 -5.22 -1.85 15.02
CA LYS A 164 -4.54 -1.03 16.01
C LYS A 164 -3.13 -0.73 15.56
N LEU A 165 -2.70 0.54 15.63
CA LEU A 165 -1.30 0.90 15.46
C LEU A 165 -0.57 0.67 16.78
N MET A 166 0.48 -0.13 16.76
CA MET A 166 1.10 -0.66 17.99
C MET A 166 2.34 0.11 18.41
N LYS A 167 3.19 0.49 17.45
CA LYS A 167 4.48 1.12 17.74
C LYS A 167 5.03 1.90 16.55
N VAL A 168 5.93 2.81 16.85
CA VAL A 168 6.83 3.45 15.90
C VAL A 168 8.19 2.78 16.01
N ALA A 169 8.88 2.57 14.90
CA ALA A 169 10.24 2.07 14.85
C ALA A 169 10.97 2.73 13.68
N GLY A 170 12.26 3.03 13.86
CA GLY A 170 13.11 3.48 12.77
C GLY A 170 13.58 2.31 11.90
N ALA A 171 13.74 2.54 10.62
CA ALA A 171 14.33 1.61 9.68
C ALA A 171 15.20 2.36 8.67
N TYR A 172 16.31 1.78 8.26
CA TYR A 172 17.08 2.35 7.16
C TYR A 172 16.50 1.96 5.81
N TRP A 173 16.48 2.89 4.87
CA TRP A 173 16.00 2.63 3.52
C TRP A 173 16.71 1.42 2.91
N ARG A 174 15.93 0.39 2.53
CA ARG A 174 16.42 -0.90 2.03
C ARG A 174 17.37 -1.65 2.99
N GLY A 175 17.32 -1.33 4.28
CA GLY A 175 18.19 -1.96 5.28
C GLY A 175 19.65 -1.51 5.24
N ASP A 176 19.98 -0.49 4.48
CA ASP A 176 21.33 0.04 4.35
C ASP A 176 21.55 1.20 5.33
N SER A 177 22.40 1.01 6.35
CA SER A 177 22.70 2.00 7.37
C SER A 177 23.40 3.27 6.85
N ASN A 178 23.85 3.29 5.59
CA ASN A 178 24.40 4.46 4.93
C ASN A 178 23.31 5.29 4.20
N ARG A 179 22.06 4.82 4.21
CA ARG A 179 20.93 5.48 3.57
C ARG A 179 20.06 6.19 4.61
N ASP A 180 19.04 6.90 4.12
CA ASP A 180 18.09 7.62 4.96
C ASP A 180 17.40 6.72 5.99
N MET A 181 17.25 7.23 7.19
CA MET A 181 16.42 6.62 8.22
C MET A 181 14.96 7.05 8.00
N LEU A 182 14.08 6.06 7.96
CA LEU A 182 12.64 6.21 7.78
C LEU A 182 11.91 6.08 9.11
#